data_778154558e23d83612e5ab3bc7efadef
#
_entry.id   778154558e23d83612e5ab3bc7efadef
#
_cell.length_a   1.000
_cell.length_b   1.000
_cell.length_c   1.000
_cell.angle_alpha   90.00
_cell.angle_beta   90.00
_cell.angle_gamma   90.00
#
_symmetry.space_group_name_H-M   'P 1'
#
loop_
_entity.id
_entity.type
_entity.pdbx_description
1 polymer ?
#
loop_
_entity_poly.entity_id
_entity_poly.type
_entity_poly.pdbx_seq_one_letter_code
_entity_poly.pdbx_strand_id
1 'polypeptide(L)'
;MLQWYEFLSSARGITSTNDVQHLTDAFASGYKRLLGDLLPADENAPIYDTGCGPGVALNILRVLGYRNLEGTDLSASAIAIARDLGLNATQANSIEDLAGRPDGSFSRIFAIDLIEHLDRPDLIRFLQIARTKLRSEDGMLILRCPNGDSPLVGRNLFNDVTHVWTYTSTALRGMLMMSGFKGVTFLDETIPFGPSGRWFRKATIKASSALIRLLIKAATRENIEIIAASFWIVAKVS
;
A
#
# COMPACT_ATOMS: atom_id res chain seq x y z
N MET A 1 18.18 13.35 -0.94
CA MET A 1 17.07 12.34 -1.02
C MET A 1 17.25 11.23 0.00
N LEU A 2 18.36 10.44 -0.03
CA LEU A 2 18.58 9.32 0.93
C LEU A 2 18.48 9.75 2.40
N GLN A 3 19.01 10.91 2.79
CA GLN A 3 18.87 11.42 4.15
C GLN A 3 17.41 11.64 4.58
N TRP A 4 16.52 12.00 3.67
CA TRP A 4 15.10 12.19 3.98
C TRP A 4 14.43 10.83 4.31
N TYR A 5 14.73 9.78 3.58
CA TYR A 5 14.18 8.45 3.88
C TYR A 5 14.58 7.95 5.27
N GLU A 6 15.80 8.29 5.75
CA GLU A 6 16.20 7.96 7.13
C GLU A 6 15.38 8.70 8.19
N PHE A 7 14.89 9.91 7.90
CA PHE A 7 14.06 10.68 8.82
C PHE A 7 12.56 10.42 8.67
N LEU A 8 12.11 9.78 7.61
CA LEU A 8 10.68 9.68 7.28
C LEU A 8 9.88 8.97 8.37
N SER A 9 10.36 7.84 8.88
CA SER A 9 9.70 7.12 9.95
C SER A 9 9.60 7.96 11.23
N SER A 10 10.66 8.66 11.62
CA SER A 10 10.66 9.54 12.79
C SER A 10 9.78 10.78 12.59
N ALA A 11 9.76 11.36 11.39
CA ALA A 11 8.86 12.46 11.05
C ALA A 11 7.38 12.05 11.13
N ARG A 12 7.09 10.77 10.87
CA ARG A 12 5.75 10.16 11.04
C ARG A 12 5.49 9.67 12.48
N GLY A 13 6.42 9.91 13.43
CA GLY A 13 6.29 9.50 14.82
C GLY A 13 6.53 8.00 15.06
N ILE A 14 7.21 7.31 14.15
CA ILE A 14 7.56 5.89 14.29
C ILE A 14 9.05 5.80 14.57
N THR A 15 9.41 5.69 15.84
CA THR A 15 10.81 5.71 16.31
C THR A 15 11.20 4.46 17.11
N SER A 16 10.21 3.60 17.41
CA SER A 16 10.40 2.43 18.26
C SER A 16 9.50 1.28 17.84
N THR A 17 9.81 0.09 18.36
CA THR A 17 8.96 -1.10 18.24
C THR A 17 7.58 -0.90 18.85
N ASN A 18 7.47 -0.11 19.92
CA ASN A 18 6.19 0.21 20.56
C ASN A 18 5.28 1.01 19.61
N ASP A 19 5.84 1.96 18.87
CA ASP A 19 5.05 2.75 17.89
C ASP A 19 4.49 1.84 16.79
N VAL A 20 5.30 0.90 16.28
CA VAL A 20 4.85 -0.10 15.32
C VAL A 20 3.76 -0.98 15.91
N GLN A 21 3.89 -1.42 17.17
CA GLN A 21 2.87 -2.23 17.84
C GLN A 21 1.57 -1.46 18.00
N HIS A 22 1.60 -0.19 18.41
CA HIS A 22 0.42 0.67 18.49
C HIS A 22 -0.29 0.81 17.15
N LEU A 23 0.46 1.00 16.06
CA LEU A 23 -0.12 1.06 14.71
C LEU A 23 -0.68 -0.30 14.29
N THR A 24 0.00 -1.39 14.63
CA THR A 24 -0.49 -2.75 14.37
C THR A 24 -1.85 -2.96 15.03
N ASP A 25 -1.97 -2.66 16.32
CA ASP A 25 -3.22 -2.84 17.07
C ASP A 25 -4.36 -1.96 16.52
N ALA A 26 -4.01 -0.74 16.10
CA ALA A 26 -4.97 0.19 15.51
C ALA A 26 -5.48 -0.27 14.14
N PHE A 27 -4.62 -0.86 13.30
CA PHE A 27 -4.91 -1.11 11.89
C PHE A 27 -5.21 -2.58 11.54
N ALA A 28 -4.80 -3.57 12.36
CA ALA A 28 -4.95 -4.99 12.01
C ALA A 28 -6.39 -5.39 11.67
N SER A 29 -7.37 -4.91 12.44
CA SER A 29 -8.78 -5.17 12.15
C SER A 29 -9.27 -4.55 10.83
N GLY A 30 -8.69 -3.41 10.46
CA GLY A 30 -8.95 -2.74 9.19
C GLY A 30 -8.36 -3.51 8.00
N TYR A 31 -7.12 -3.96 8.13
CA TYR A 31 -6.45 -4.81 7.13
C TYR A 31 -7.22 -6.11 6.92
N LYS A 32 -7.61 -6.81 8.00
CA LYS A 32 -8.40 -8.03 7.90
C LYS A 32 -9.72 -7.81 7.16
N ARG A 33 -10.40 -6.71 7.41
CA ARG A 33 -11.69 -6.39 6.77
C ARG A 33 -11.53 -5.98 5.31
N LEU A 34 -10.46 -5.24 4.98
CA LEU A 34 -10.24 -4.72 3.63
C LEU A 34 -9.60 -5.75 2.71
N LEU A 35 -8.64 -6.51 3.22
CA LEU A 35 -7.79 -7.40 2.43
C LEU A 35 -8.02 -8.89 2.72
N GLY A 36 -8.82 -9.25 3.75
CA GLY A 36 -8.91 -10.63 4.22
C GLY A 36 -9.17 -11.66 3.13
N ASP A 37 -10.12 -11.38 2.23
CA ASP A 37 -10.45 -12.26 1.10
C ASP A 37 -9.39 -12.25 -0.03
N LEU A 38 -8.43 -11.33 0.04
CA LEU A 38 -7.35 -11.16 -0.95
C LEU A 38 -6.03 -11.78 -0.46
N LEU A 39 -5.92 -12.01 0.85
CA LEU A 39 -4.76 -12.67 1.44
C LEU A 39 -4.79 -14.17 1.12
N PRO A 40 -3.62 -14.85 1.08
CA PRO A 40 -3.58 -16.28 0.80
C PRO A 40 -4.33 -17.08 1.88
N ALA A 41 -4.97 -18.17 1.49
CA ALA A 41 -5.58 -19.12 2.45
C ALA A 41 -4.50 -19.89 3.25
N ASP A 42 -3.33 -20.11 2.66
CA ASP A 42 -2.18 -20.72 3.32
C ASP A 42 -1.37 -19.67 4.07
N GLU A 43 -1.32 -19.77 5.39
CA GLU A 43 -0.54 -18.86 6.26
C GLU A 43 0.98 -18.93 6.02
N ASN A 44 1.47 -19.96 5.35
CA ASN A 44 2.88 -20.12 4.96
C ASN A 44 3.16 -19.66 3.52
N ALA A 45 2.16 -19.19 2.80
CA ALA A 45 2.36 -18.63 1.47
C ALA A 45 3.32 -17.43 1.53
N PRO A 46 4.33 -17.35 0.63
CA PRO A 46 5.31 -16.28 0.67
C PRO A 46 4.71 -14.94 0.30
N ILE A 47 4.93 -13.96 1.17
CA ILE A 47 4.49 -12.56 1.02
C ILE A 47 5.72 -11.65 1.12
N TYR A 48 5.83 -10.72 0.19
CA TYR A 48 6.91 -9.74 0.13
C TYR A 48 6.37 -8.31 0.24
N ASP A 49 7.00 -7.48 1.08
CA ASP A 49 6.65 -6.07 1.26
C ASP A 49 7.77 -5.18 0.72
N THR A 50 7.51 -4.53 -0.40
CA THR A 50 8.45 -3.65 -1.10
C THR A 50 8.36 -2.25 -0.50
N GLY A 51 9.44 -1.76 0.10
CA GLY A 51 9.40 -0.50 0.86
C GLY A 51 8.70 -0.67 2.20
N CYS A 52 9.07 -1.72 2.96
CA CYS A 52 8.37 -2.12 4.18
C CYS A 52 8.53 -1.12 5.35
N GLY A 53 9.41 -0.14 5.24
CA GLY A 53 9.71 0.81 6.30
C GLY A 53 10.04 0.11 7.63
N PRO A 54 9.50 0.59 8.78
CA PRO A 54 9.71 -0.03 10.08
C PRO A 54 8.90 -1.33 10.30
N GLY A 55 8.25 -1.87 9.25
CA GLY A 55 7.60 -3.17 9.27
C GLY A 55 6.15 -3.17 9.76
N VAL A 56 5.44 -2.05 9.70
CA VAL A 56 4.02 -1.99 10.18
C VAL A 56 3.14 -3.01 9.45
N ALA A 57 3.18 -3.06 8.12
CA ALA A 57 2.37 -4.00 7.35
C ALA A 57 2.79 -5.45 7.58
N LEU A 58 4.09 -5.73 7.64
CA LEU A 58 4.61 -7.07 7.97
C LEU A 58 4.15 -7.52 9.36
N ASN A 59 4.19 -6.62 10.36
CA ASN A 59 3.74 -6.94 11.71
C ASN A 59 2.23 -7.19 11.76
N ILE A 60 1.44 -6.42 11.02
CA ILE A 60 -0.01 -6.67 10.89
C ILE A 60 -0.26 -8.05 10.28
N LEU A 61 0.41 -8.39 9.18
CA LEU A 61 0.27 -9.70 8.54
C LEU A 61 0.67 -10.84 9.47
N ARG A 62 1.75 -10.66 10.26
CA ARG A 62 2.18 -11.62 11.30
C ARG A 62 1.10 -11.84 12.36
N VAL A 63 0.48 -10.76 12.86
CA VAL A 63 -0.63 -10.84 13.83
C VAL A 63 -1.87 -11.50 13.23
N LEU A 64 -2.08 -11.37 11.91
CA LEU A 64 -3.13 -12.07 11.19
C LEU A 64 -2.84 -13.56 10.92
N GLY A 65 -1.66 -14.07 11.31
CA GLY A 65 -1.28 -15.48 11.25
C GLY A 65 -0.25 -15.85 10.19
N TYR A 66 0.11 -14.94 9.29
CA TYR A 66 1.07 -15.21 8.20
C TYR A 66 2.49 -15.32 8.73
N ARG A 67 3.25 -16.32 8.24
CA ARG A 67 4.56 -16.72 8.78
C ARG A 67 5.71 -16.53 7.81
N ASN A 68 5.45 -16.62 6.51
CA ASN A 68 6.47 -16.47 5.48
C ASN A 68 6.43 -15.05 4.91
N LEU A 69 6.96 -14.11 5.70
CA LEU A 69 6.95 -12.69 5.43
C LEU A 69 8.37 -12.18 5.23
N GLU A 70 8.60 -11.43 4.18
CA GLU A 70 9.86 -10.75 3.89
C GLU A 70 9.59 -9.30 3.49
N GLY A 71 10.52 -8.40 3.79
CA GLY A 71 10.44 -7.02 3.33
C GLY A 71 11.78 -6.35 3.16
N THR A 72 11.78 -5.30 2.35
CA THR A 72 12.97 -4.47 2.13
C THR A 72 12.64 -2.99 2.16
N ASP A 73 13.59 -2.20 2.63
CA ASP A 73 13.52 -0.74 2.62
C ASP A 73 14.93 -0.14 2.48
N LEU A 74 15.02 1.09 1.98
CA LEU A 74 16.28 1.84 1.88
C LEU A 74 16.78 2.37 3.23
N SER A 75 15.87 2.67 4.17
CA SER A 75 16.17 3.27 5.46
C SER A 75 16.76 2.26 6.43
N ALA A 76 18.02 2.46 6.81
CA ALA A 76 18.68 1.63 7.82
C ALA A 76 18.00 1.73 9.19
N SER A 77 17.56 2.94 9.57
CA SER A 77 16.87 3.18 10.85
C SER A 77 15.50 2.48 10.90
N ALA A 78 14.73 2.52 9.82
CA ALA A 78 13.46 1.80 9.74
C ALA A 78 13.65 0.27 9.80
N ILE A 79 14.63 -0.25 9.06
CA ILE A 79 14.95 -1.69 9.07
C ILE A 79 15.45 -2.16 10.45
N ALA A 80 16.19 -1.33 11.19
CA ALA A 80 16.57 -1.65 12.56
C ALA A 80 15.34 -1.90 13.44
N ILE A 81 14.33 -1.00 13.39
CA ILE A 81 13.07 -1.17 14.13
C ILE A 81 12.35 -2.47 13.72
N ALA A 82 12.27 -2.75 12.42
CA ALA A 82 11.62 -3.97 11.91
C ALA A 82 12.34 -5.24 12.42
N ARG A 83 13.67 -5.24 12.43
CA ARG A 83 14.48 -6.37 12.94
C ARG A 83 14.36 -6.53 14.45
N ASP A 84 14.31 -5.44 15.21
CA ASP A 84 14.09 -5.47 16.67
C ASP A 84 12.72 -6.07 17.02
N LEU A 85 11.74 -5.98 16.12
CA LEU A 85 10.46 -6.70 16.20
C LEU A 85 10.55 -8.19 15.81
N GLY A 86 11.72 -8.67 15.39
CA GLY A 86 11.90 -10.03 14.87
C GLY A 86 11.30 -10.26 13.48
N LEU A 87 11.12 -9.21 12.67
CA LEU A 87 10.66 -9.31 11.30
C LEU A 87 11.84 -9.62 10.35
N ASN A 88 11.58 -10.39 9.31
CA ASN A 88 12.56 -10.64 8.24
C ASN A 88 12.59 -9.43 7.29
N ALA A 89 13.41 -8.44 7.63
CA ALA A 89 13.54 -7.20 6.88
C ALA A 89 15.00 -6.93 6.51
N THR A 90 15.24 -6.51 5.26
CA THR A 90 16.57 -6.28 4.70
C THR A 90 16.70 -4.84 4.21
N GLN A 91 17.82 -4.19 4.57
CA GLN A 91 18.16 -2.89 4.00
C GLN A 91 18.68 -3.10 2.57
N ALA A 92 17.90 -2.67 1.59
CA ALA A 92 18.23 -2.74 0.17
C ALA A 92 17.40 -1.78 -0.66
N ASN A 93 17.83 -1.53 -1.90
CA ASN A 93 16.90 -0.99 -2.89
C ASN A 93 15.84 -2.04 -3.18
N SER A 94 14.60 -1.74 -2.84
CA SER A 94 13.51 -2.72 -2.86
C SER A 94 13.21 -3.26 -4.27
N ILE A 95 13.39 -2.44 -5.32
CA ILE A 95 13.17 -2.86 -6.71
C ILE A 95 14.27 -3.81 -7.16
N GLU A 96 15.53 -3.50 -6.83
CA GLU A 96 16.67 -4.34 -7.19
C GLU A 96 16.67 -5.66 -6.43
N ASP A 97 16.33 -5.64 -5.13
CA ASP A 97 16.19 -6.85 -4.34
C ASP A 97 15.09 -7.75 -4.91
N LEU A 98 13.92 -7.17 -5.19
CA LEU A 98 12.80 -7.91 -5.80
C LEU A 98 13.21 -8.48 -7.17
N ALA A 99 13.94 -7.71 -7.99
CA ALA A 99 14.42 -8.19 -9.30
C ALA A 99 15.33 -9.42 -9.20
N GLY A 100 16.13 -9.50 -8.14
CA GLY A 100 17.02 -10.63 -7.87
C GLY A 100 16.31 -11.91 -7.40
N ARG A 101 15.04 -11.87 -7.06
CA ARG A 101 14.28 -13.04 -6.59
C ARG A 101 13.90 -13.96 -7.76
N PRO A 102 13.72 -15.28 -7.52
CA PRO A 102 13.24 -16.19 -8.55
C PRO A 102 11.84 -15.80 -9.05
N ASP A 103 11.52 -16.09 -10.30
CA ASP A 103 10.20 -15.86 -10.87
C ASP A 103 9.14 -16.75 -10.19
N GLY A 104 7.93 -16.22 -9.98
CA GLY A 104 6.86 -16.94 -9.33
C GLY A 104 7.08 -17.22 -7.83
N SER A 105 8.01 -16.50 -7.16
CA SER A 105 8.36 -16.76 -5.76
C SER A 105 7.25 -16.39 -4.79
N PHE A 106 6.44 -15.37 -5.10
CA PHE A 106 5.51 -14.77 -4.14
C PHE A 106 4.06 -14.99 -4.52
N SER A 107 3.22 -15.27 -3.51
CA SER A 107 1.77 -15.26 -3.66
C SER A 107 1.22 -13.83 -3.59
N ARG A 108 1.83 -12.98 -2.77
CA ARG A 108 1.49 -11.55 -2.63
C ARG A 108 2.74 -10.71 -2.61
N ILE A 109 2.68 -9.59 -3.32
CA ILE A 109 3.67 -8.51 -3.19
C ILE A 109 2.90 -7.27 -2.75
N PHE A 110 3.34 -6.66 -1.65
CA PHE A 110 2.83 -5.39 -1.17
C PHE A 110 3.78 -4.26 -1.58
N ALA A 111 3.21 -3.09 -1.87
CA ALA A 111 3.93 -1.82 -1.97
C ALA A 111 3.00 -0.71 -1.44
N ILE A 112 3.18 -0.37 -0.18
CA ILE A 112 2.33 0.56 0.55
C ILE A 112 3.05 1.89 0.67
N ASP A 113 2.45 2.95 0.11
CA ASP A 113 3.02 4.29 0.08
C ASP A 113 4.46 4.29 -0.50
N LEU A 114 4.65 3.56 -1.61
CA LEU A 114 5.93 3.44 -2.32
C LEU A 114 5.89 4.07 -3.70
N ILE A 115 4.85 3.80 -4.48
CA ILE A 115 4.84 4.10 -5.91
C ILE A 115 4.80 5.60 -6.21
N GLU A 116 4.32 6.42 -5.29
CA GLU A 116 4.35 7.89 -5.37
C GLU A 116 5.75 8.49 -5.27
N HIS A 117 6.72 7.71 -4.78
CA HIS A 117 8.14 8.09 -4.69
C HIS A 117 8.93 7.68 -5.93
N LEU A 118 8.36 6.86 -6.82
CA LEU A 118 9.01 6.38 -8.03
C LEU A 118 8.74 7.33 -9.20
N ASP A 119 9.75 7.58 -9.99
CA ASP A 119 9.52 8.20 -11.29
C ASP A 119 8.79 7.21 -12.24
N ARG A 120 8.34 7.69 -13.39
CA ARG A 120 7.54 6.86 -14.31
C ARG A 120 8.30 5.65 -14.89
N PRO A 121 9.57 5.77 -15.31
CA PRO A 121 10.36 4.62 -15.73
C PRO A 121 10.51 3.59 -14.64
N ASP A 122 10.85 4.01 -13.41
CA ASP A 122 11.04 3.12 -12.27
C ASP A 122 9.72 2.44 -11.85
N LEU A 123 8.60 3.17 -11.89
CA LEU A 123 7.28 2.56 -11.64
C LEU A 123 6.98 1.46 -12.67
N ILE A 124 7.12 1.74 -13.97
CA ILE A 124 6.85 0.74 -15.01
C ILE A 124 7.75 -0.48 -14.82
N ARG A 125 9.04 -0.25 -14.55
CA ARG A 125 10.00 -1.32 -14.25
C ARG A 125 9.60 -2.13 -13.04
N PHE A 126 9.21 -1.48 -11.93
CA PHE A 126 8.72 -2.14 -10.72
C PHE A 126 7.51 -3.03 -11.01
N LEU A 127 6.51 -2.51 -11.73
CA LEU A 127 5.29 -3.26 -12.05
C LEU A 127 5.59 -4.50 -12.91
N GLN A 128 6.50 -4.39 -13.88
CA GLN A 128 6.94 -5.51 -14.70
C GLN A 128 7.67 -6.58 -13.88
N ILE A 129 8.60 -6.16 -13.00
CA ILE A 129 9.30 -7.06 -12.09
C ILE A 129 8.31 -7.75 -11.17
N ALA A 130 7.47 -7.00 -10.47
CA ALA A 130 6.46 -7.55 -9.56
C ALA A 130 5.57 -8.59 -10.27
N ARG A 131 5.19 -8.32 -11.53
CA ARG A 131 4.41 -9.27 -12.34
C ARG A 131 5.13 -10.60 -12.55
N THR A 132 6.44 -10.60 -12.79
CA THR A 132 7.21 -11.85 -13.00
C THR A 132 7.49 -12.59 -11.70
N LYS A 133 7.62 -11.87 -10.56
CA LYS A 133 7.91 -12.47 -9.25
C LYS A 133 6.67 -13.06 -8.56
N LEU A 134 5.49 -12.66 -9.00
CA LEU A 134 4.23 -13.22 -8.55
C LEU A 134 3.92 -14.57 -9.21
N ARG A 135 3.32 -15.48 -8.44
CA ARG A 135 2.83 -16.78 -8.94
C ARG A 135 1.81 -16.59 -10.06
N SER A 136 1.83 -17.48 -11.02
CA SER A 136 0.95 -17.41 -12.21
C SER A 136 -0.51 -17.70 -11.89
N GLU A 137 -0.78 -18.57 -10.90
CA GLU A 137 -2.12 -19.05 -10.60
C GLU A 137 -2.92 -18.11 -9.72
N ASP A 138 -2.28 -17.58 -8.66
CA ASP A 138 -2.96 -16.84 -7.58
C ASP A 138 -2.26 -15.54 -7.17
N GLY A 139 -1.19 -15.18 -7.87
CA GLY A 139 -0.36 -14.02 -7.54
C GLY A 139 -1.12 -12.70 -7.61
N MET A 140 -0.96 -11.86 -6.58
CA MET A 140 -1.54 -10.53 -6.53
C MET A 140 -0.52 -9.49 -6.06
N LEU A 141 -0.49 -8.36 -6.78
CA LEU A 141 0.15 -7.14 -6.34
C LEU A 141 -0.87 -6.28 -5.59
N ILE A 142 -0.53 -5.90 -4.37
CA ILE A 142 -1.37 -5.08 -3.50
C ILE A 142 -0.65 -3.76 -3.26
N LEU A 143 -1.20 -2.68 -3.80
CA LEU A 143 -0.65 -1.33 -3.70
C LEU A 143 -1.54 -0.45 -2.82
N ARG A 144 -0.94 0.55 -2.21
CA ARG A 144 -1.61 1.70 -1.61
C ARG A 144 -0.85 2.96 -1.99
N CYS A 145 -1.56 4.01 -2.39
CA CYS A 145 -0.95 5.31 -2.70
C CYS A 145 -1.98 6.45 -2.60
N PRO A 146 -1.55 7.72 -2.63
CA PRO A 146 -2.42 8.87 -2.75
C PRO A 146 -3.32 8.77 -3.99
N ASN A 147 -4.61 9.10 -3.82
CA ASN A 147 -5.65 8.98 -4.84
C ASN A 147 -5.74 10.26 -5.66
N GLY A 148 -5.20 10.26 -6.88
CA GLY A 148 -5.23 11.40 -7.79
C GLY A 148 -6.61 11.78 -8.30
N ASP A 149 -7.62 10.91 -8.17
CA ASP A 149 -9.02 11.22 -8.50
C ASP A 149 -9.71 12.00 -7.37
N SER A 150 -9.17 11.97 -6.14
CA SER A 150 -9.79 12.58 -4.97
C SER A 150 -9.47 14.07 -4.85
N PRO A 151 -10.46 14.93 -4.63
CA PRO A 151 -10.20 16.34 -4.28
C PRO A 151 -9.52 16.50 -2.90
N LEU A 152 -9.45 15.44 -2.11
CA LEU A 152 -8.83 15.42 -0.78
C LEU A 152 -7.36 14.96 -0.81
N VAL A 153 -6.81 14.64 -1.98
CA VAL A 153 -5.46 14.09 -2.14
C VAL A 153 -4.35 15.03 -1.65
N GLY A 154 -4.58 16.36 -1.72
CA GLY A 154 -3.53 17.35 -1.51
C GLY A 154 -2.76 17.18 -0.21
N ARG A 155 -3.44 16.89 0.92
CA ARG A 155 -2.75 16.65 2.18
C ARG A 155 -1.82 15.42 2.11
N ASN A 156 -2.27 14.32 1.51
CA ASN A 156 -1.48 13.09 1.41
C ASN A 156 -0.36 13.23 0.38
N LEU A 157 -0.57 14.04 -0.66
CA LEU A 157 0.46 14.28 -1.67
C LEU A 157 1.57 15.20 -1.17
N PHE A 158 1.22 16.27 -0.45
CA PHE A 158 2.17 17.32 -0.07
C PHE A 158 2.74 17.21 1.35
N ASN A 159 2.35 16.19 2.13
CA ASN A 159 2.91 15.97 3.46
C ASN A 159 4.31 15.33 3.44
N ASP A 160 4.76 14.87 2.28
CA ASP A 160 6.06 14.27 2.08
C ASP A 160 6.74 14.88 0.84
N VAL A 161 7.92 15.45 1.03
CA VAL A 161 8.67 16.15 -0.03
C VAL A 161 9.27 15.20 -1.06
N THR A 162 9.27 13.90 -0.79
CA THR A 162 9.77 12.87 -1.70
C THR A 162 8.72 12.31 -2.63
N HIS A 163 7.45 12.72 -2.47
CA HIS A 163 6.41 12.39 -3.44
C HIS A 163 6.69 13.07 -4.77
N VAL A 164 6.94 12.26 -5.78
CA VAL A 164 7.21 12.73 -7.15
C VAL A 164 5.91 12.90 -7.92
N TRP A 165 4.94 12.00 -7.68
CA TRP A 165 3.71 11.94 -8.46
C TRP A 165 2.51 11.40 -7.67
N THR A 166 1.30 11.67 -8.17
CA THR A 166 0.09 10.95 -7.79
C THR A 166 -0.60 10.40 -9.03
N TYR A 167 -1.37 9.34 -8.88
CA TYR A 167 -1.98 8.62 -9.98
C TYR A 167 -3.50 8.60 -9.85
N THR A 168 -4.20 8.81 -10.95
CA THR A 168 -5.63 8.50 -11.05
C THR A 168 -5.83 6.99 -11.20
N SER A 169 -7.02 6.51 -10.84
CA SER A 169 -7.39 5.10 -11.04
C SER A 169 -7.26 4.67 -12.49
N THR A 170 -7.62 5.55 -13.43
CA THR A 170 -7.48 5.29 -14.87
C THR A 170 -6.03 5.12 -15.30
N ALA A 171 -5.13 6.01 -14.85
CA ALA A 171 -3.71 5.93 -15.20
C ALA A 171 -3.06 4.67 -14.61
N LEU A 172 -3.30 4.37 -13.33
CA LEU A 172 -2.76 3.16 -12.70
C LEU A 172 -3.29 1.88 -13.34
N ARG A 173 -4.60 1.82 -13.64
CA ARG A 173 -5.17 0.68 -14.35
C ARG A 173 -4.48 0.45 -15.69
N GLY A 174 -4.26 1.51 -16.48
CA GLY A 174 -3.55 1.42 -17.75
C GLY A 174 -2.13 0.88 -17.59
N MET A 175 -1.34 1.42 -16.65
CA MET A 175 0.04 0.99 -16.40
C MET A 175 0.10 -0.47 -15.92
N LEU A 176 -0.78 -0.89 -15.01
CA LEU A 176 -0.86 -2.27 -14.54
C LEU A 176 -1.22 -3.24 -15.67
N MET A 177 -2.21 -2.91 -16.51
CA MET A 177 -2.58 -3.73 -17.67
C MET A 177 -1.45 -3.82 -18.70
N MET A 178 -0.76 -2.70 -18.98
CA MET A 178 0.43 -2.69 -19.86
C MET A 178 1.58 -3.52 -19.30
N SER A 179 1.69 -3.63 -17.97
CA SER A 179 2.68 -4.47 -17.29
C SER A 179 2.27 -5.95 -17.21
N GLY A 180 1.12 -6.34 -17.77
CA GLY A 180 0.67 -7.73 -17.90
C GLY A 180 -0.24 -8.22 -16.78
N PHE A 181 -0.75 -7.36 -15.90
CA PHE A 181 -1.80 -7.71 -14.95
C PHE A 181 -3.17 -7.76 -15.65
N LYS A 182 -4.02 -8.72 -15.27
CA LYS A 182 -5.31 -8.95 -15.94
C LYS A 182 -6.50 -8.36 -15.18
N GLY A 183 -6.53 -8.52 -13.86
CA GLY A 183 -7.61 -8.00 -13.01
C GLY A 183 -7.11 -6.84 -12.15
N VAL A 184 -7.69 -5.63 -12.31
CA VAL A 184 -7.33 -4.48 -11.48
C VAL A 184 -8.58 -3.96 -10.78
N THR A 185 -8.55 -3.98 -9.44
CA THR A 185 -9.64 -3.52 -8.57
C THR A 185 -9.11 -2.42 -7.64
N PHE A 186 -9.89 -1.37 -7.46
CA PHE A 186 -9.61 -0.30 -6.50
C PHE A 186 -10.52 -0.46 -5.29
N LEU A 187 -9.97 -0.30 -4.09
CA LEU A 187 -10.68 -0.42 -2.81
C LEU A 187 -10.67 0.91 -2.08
N ASP A 188 -11.81 1.27 -1.53
CA ASP A 188 -12.01 2.52 -0.81
C ASP A 188 -11.48 2.41 0.63
N GLU A 189 -10.55 3.28 1.02
CA GLU A 189 -9.98 3.36 2.37
C GLU A 189 -10.91 4.10 3.37
N THR A 190 -12.04 4.64 2.95
CA THR A 190 -12.98 5.34 3.85
C THR A 190 -13.63 4.45 4.91
N ILE A 191 -13.31 3.15 4.91
CA ILE A 191 -13.73 2.23 5.96
C ILE A 191 -13.03 2.63 7.27
N PRO A 192 -13.77 3.08 8.32
CA PRO A 192 -13.15 3.61 9.53
C PRO A 192 -12.30 2.55 10.24
N PHE A 193 -11.01 2.84 10.38
CA PHE A 193 -10.14 2.17 11.32
C PHE A 193 -10.46 2.75 12.72
N GLY A 194 -10.88 1.91 13.70
CA GLY A 194 -11.07 2.31 15.08
C GLY A 194 -12.47 2.11 15.68
N PRO A 195 -12.60 2.09 17.03
CA PRO A 195 -13.74 1.50 17.70
C PRO A 195 -14.93 2.41 18.05
N SER A 196 -14.88 3.71 18.08
CA SER A 196 -15.95 4.52 18.70
C SER A 196 -16.54 5.65 17.86
N GLY A 197 -17.81 5.99 18.10
CA GLY A 197 -18.54 7.06 17.38
C GLY A 197 -19.01 6.68 15.98
N ARG A 198 -19.16 5.41 15.70
CA ARG A 198 -19.16 4.80 14.37
C ARG A 198 -20.30 5.18 13.44
N TRP A 199 -21.52 5.33 13.95
CA TRP A 199 -22.65 5.53 13.05
C TRP A 199 -22.74 6.98 12.55
N PHE A 200 -22.54 7.97 13.40
CA PHE A 200 -22.49 9.38 13.01
C PHE A 200 -21.36 9.63 12.02
N ARG A 201 -20.15 9.15 12.33
CA ARG A 201 -18.99 9.27 11.43
C ARG A 201 -19.24 8.58 10.07
N LYS A 202 -19.82 7.37 10.08
CA LYS A 202 -20.20 6.68 8.84
C LYS A 202 -21.25 7.45 8.05
N ALA A 203 -22.27 7.99 8.70
CA ALA A 203 -23.31 8.78 8.06
C ALA A 203 -22.75 10.08 7.48
N THR A 204 -21.90 10.79 8.24
CA THR A 204 -21.22 12.00 7.76
C THR A 204 -20.31 11.72 6.57
N ILE A 205 -19.48 10.68 6.63
CA ILE A 205 -18.63 10.27 5.50
C ILE A 205 -19.48 9.93 4.27
N LYS A 206 -20.56 9.17 4.44
CA LYS A 206 -21.47 8.82 3.33
C LYS A 206 -22.11 10.05 2.71
N ALA A 207 -22.64 10.96 3.53
CA ALA A 207 -23.30 12.17 3.07
C ALA A 207 -22.32 13.13 2.37
N SER A 208 -21.15 13.38 2.97
CA SER A 208 -20.13 14.25 2.38
C SER A 208 -19.56 13.64 1.08
N SER A 209 -19.31 12.34 1.03
CA SER A 209 -18.86 11.68 -0.18
C SER A 209 -19.90 11.74 -1.30
N ALA A 210 -21.19 11.56 -0.98
CA ALA A 210 -22.26 11.68 -1.96
C ALA A 210 -22.37 13.11 -2.53
N LEU A 211 -22.26 14.12 -1.66
CA LEU A 211 -22.26 15.52 -2.07
C LEU A 211 -21.06 15.85 -2.95
N ILE A 212 -19.85 15.42 -2.57
CA ILE A 212 -18.63 15.65 -3.36
C ILE A 212 -18.76 14.99 -4.75
N ARG A 213 -19.23 13.75 -4.83
CA ARG A 213 -19.47 13.07 -6.12
C ARG A 213 -20.46 13.83 -6.99
N LEU A 214 -21.56 14.34 -6.39
CA LEU A 214 -22.55 15.11 -7.12
C LEU A 214 -21.96 16.41 -7.68
N LEU A 215 -21.17 17.13 -6.87
CA LEU A 215 -20.51 18.38 -7.28
C LEU A 215 -19.50 18.13 -8.42
N ILE A 216 -18.68 17.09 -8.30
CA ILE A 216 -17.71 16.73 -9.34
C ILE A 216 -18.43 16.34 -10.62
N LYS A 217 -19.45 15.47 -10.54
CA LYS A 217 -20.24 15.06 -11.71
C LYS A 217 -20.91 16.26 -12.39
N ALA A 218 -21.43 17.21 -11.63
CA ALA A 218 -22.03 18.42 -12.18
C ALA A 218 -21.01 19.32 -12.88
N ALA A 219 -19.79 19.43 -12.32
CA ALA A 219 -18.74 20.30 -12.85
C ALA A 219 -17.99 19.68 -14.04
N THR A 220 -17.70 18.36 -14.00
CA THR A 220 -16.80 17.70 -14.98
C THR A 220 -17.50 16.68 -15.85
N ARG A 221 -18.72 16.26 -15.52
CA ARG A 221 -19.46 15.13 -16.10
C ARG A 221 -18.81 13.75 -15.83
N GLU A 222 -17.75 13.70 -15.04
CA GLU A 222 -17.06 12.47 -14.66
C GLU A 222 -17.65 11.87 -13.38
N ASN A 223 -17.55 10.54 -13.26
CA ASN A 223 -17.94 9.82 -12.06
C ASN A 223 -16.67 9.39 -11.31
N ILE A 224 -16.50 9.88 -10.08
CA ILE A 224 -15.43 9.43 -9.18
C ILE A 224 -16.02 8.43 -8.20
N GLU A 225 -15.49 7.21 -8.19
CA GLU A 225 -15.99 6.15 -7.32
C GLU A 225 -15.45 6.28 -5.89
N ILE A 226 -14.16 6.59 -5.73
CA ILE A 226 -13.45 6.65 -4.46
C ILE A 226 -13.08 8.08 -4.13
N ILE A 227 -13.61 8.60 -3.01
CA ILE A 227 -13.35 9.97 -2.53
C ILE A 227 -12.21 10.00 -1.48
N ALA A 228 -11.85 8.87 -0.89
CA ALA A 228 -10.73 8.80 0.05
C ALA A 228 -9.45 9.41 -0.54
N ALA A 229 -8.67 10.09 0.31
CA ALA A 229 -7.41 10.72 -0.09
C ALA A 229 -6.32 9.72 -0.52
N SER A 230 -6.48 8.46 -0.16
CA SER A 230 -5.70 7.31 -0.65
C SER A 230 -6.64 6.19 -1.05
N PHE A 231 -6.17 5.28 -1.89
CA PHE A 231 -6.88 4.07 -2.25
C PHE A 231 -5.93 2.85 -2.24
N TRP A 232 -6.52 1.69 -2.09
CA TRP A 232 -5.83 0.43 -2.29
C TRP A 232 -6.10 -0.10 -3.69
N ILE A 233 -5.11 -0.75 -4.27
CA ILE A 233 -5.20 -1.34 -5.60
C ILE A 233 -4.79 -2.81 -5.49
N VAL A 234 -5.59 -3.68 -6.09
CA VAL A 234 -5.29 -5.10 -6.22
C VAL A 234 -5.17 -5.43 -7.69
N ALA A 235 -4.00 -5.90 -8.10
CA ALA A 235 -3.74 -6.31 -9.46
C ALA A 235 -3.42 -7.80 -9.51
N LYS A 236 -4.21 -8.58 -10.26
CA LYS A 236 -4.09 -10.03 -10.41
C LYS A 236 -3.24 -10.41 -11.60
N VAL A 237 -2.51 -11.53 -11.46
CA VAL A 237 -1.70 -12.10 -12.53
C VAL A 237 -2.56 -12.87 -13.54
N SER A 238 -3.60 -13.55 -13.09
CA SER A 238 -4.53 -14.36 -13.88
C SER A 238 -5.98 -13.89 -13.73
#